data_ef28fdb4cb39ea03f250a4f4fa633222
#
_entry.id   ef28fdb4cb39ea03f250a4f4fa633222
#
_cell.length_a   1.000
_cell.length_b   1.000
_cell.length_c   1.000
_cell.angle_alpha   90.00
_cell.angle_beta   90.00
_cell.angle_gamma   90.00
#
_symmetry.space_group_name_H-M   'P 1'
#
loop_
_entity.id
_entity.type
_entity.pdbx_description
1 polymer ?
#
loop_
_entity_poly.entity_id
_entity_poly.type
_entity_poly.pdbx_seq_one_letter_code
_entity_poly.pdbx_strand_id
1 'polypeptide(L)'
;MQKLLSLPPNLVQSFHELERVNRTDWFCTSDPVGKKLGSGGGTSWLLEECYNEYSDGATFGEWLEKEKRILLHAGGQSRRLPGYAPSGKILTPVPVFRWERGQHLGQNLLSLQLPLYEKIMSLAPDKLHTLIASGDVYIRSEKPLQSIPEADVVCYGLWVDPSLATHHGVFASDRKHPRSEERRVG
;
A
#
# COMPACT_ATOMS: atom_id res chain seq x y z
N MET A 1 9.95 -1.68 -10.46
CA MET A 1 8.80 -1.85 -9.52
C MET A 1 8.14 -0.49 -9.33
N GLN A 2 6.97 -0.34 -9.86
CA GLN A 2 6.21 0.91 -9.85
C GLN A 2 5.39 1.07 -8.55
N LYS A 3 5.27 2.28 -8.04
CA LYS A 3 4.46 2.63 -6.88
C LYS A 3 3.27 3.46 -7.35
N LEU A 4 2.08 3.05 -6.99
CA LEU A 4 0.83 3.72 -7.37
C LEU A 4 0.14 4.24 -6.11
N LEU A 5 -0.13 5.53 -6.04
CA LEU A 5 -0.72 6.17 -4.87
C LEU A 5 -2.07 6.80 -5.20
N SER A 6 -3.10 6.40 -4.46
CA SER A 6 -4.34 7.16 -4.39
C SER A 6 -4.20 8.23 -3.31
N LEU A 7 -4.16 9.50 -3.71
CA LEU A 7 -3.92 10.65 -2.83
C LEU A 7 -5.10 11.61 -2.82
N PRO A 8 -5.22 12.49 -1.81
CA PRO A 8 -6.09 13.65 -1.90
C PRO A 8 -5.72 14.52 -3.12
N PRO A 9 -6.69 15.16 -3.80
CA PRO A 9 -6.43 15.91 -5.04
C PRO A 9 -5.34 16.97 -4.93
N ASN A 10 -5.25 17.65 -3.79
CA ASN A 10 -4.23 18.67 -3.53
C ASN A 10 -2.80 18.09 -3.44
N LEU A 11 -2.65 16.81 -3.14
CA LEU A 11 -1.34 16.16 -3.05
C LEU A 11 -0.89 15.53 -4.36
N VAL A 12 -1.80 15.16 -5.26
CA VAL A 12 -1.45 14.55 -6.55
C VAL A 12 -0.47 15.41 -7.34
N GLN A 13 -0.69 16.73 -7.35
CA GLN A 13 0.16 17.67 -8.10
C GLN A 13 1.53 17.89 -7.46
N SER A 14 1.60 17.94 -6.13
CA SER A 14 2.81 18.31 -5.39
C SER A 14 3.63 17.12 -4.86
N PHE A 15 3.09 15.91 -4.90
CA PHE A 15 3.74 14.73 -4.32
C PHE A 15 5.16 14.50 -4.84
N HIS A 16 5.36 14.57 -6.16
CA HIS A 16 6.66 14.30 -6.78
C HIS A 16 7.73 15.32 -6.38
N GLU A 17 7.33 16.57 -6.16
CA GLU A 17 8.23 17.63 -5.68
C GLU A 17 8.54 17.47 -4.20
N LEU A 18 7.51 17.17 -3.38
CA LEU A 18 7.66 16.97 -1.94
C LEU A 18 8.56 15.79 -1.61
N GLU A 19 8.34 14.65 -2.25
CA GLU A 19 9.10 13.41 -2.02
C GLU A 19 10.34 13.31 -2.92
N ARG A 20 10.54 14.24 -3.87
CA ARG A 20 11.67 14.26 -4.82
C ARG A 20 11.80 12.98 -5.63
N VAL A 21 10.68 12.45 -6.10
CA VAL A 21 10.60 11.20 -6.85
C VAL A 21 10.13 11.46 -8.29
N ASN A 22 10.53 10.57 -9.21
CA ASN A 22 10.14 10.69 -10.60
C ASN A 22 8.71 10.14 -10.85
N ARG A 23 8.10 10.55 -11.98
CA ARG A 23 6.74 10.16 -12.34
C ARG A 23 6.64 8.77 -12.95
N THR A 24 7.72 8.22 -13.47
CA THR A 24 7.74 6.86 -14.04
C THR A 24 7.70 5.78 -12.97
N ASP A 25 8.40 5.99 -11.87
CA ASP A 25 8.41 5.03 -10.75
C ASP A 25 7.23 5.24 -9.78
N TRP A 26 6.68 6.46 -9.76
CA TRP A 26 5.61 6.85 -8.86
C TRP A 26 4.45 7.48 -9.63
N PHE A 27 3.36 6.76 -9.73
CA PHE A 27 2.12 7.27 -10.30
C PHE A 27 1.16 7.67 -9.19
N CYS A 28 0.53 8.84 -9.33
CA CYS A 28 -0.40 9.37 -8.34
C CYS A 28 -1.70 9.80 -9.01
N THR A 29 -2.84 9.38 -8.45
CA THR A 29 -4.16 9.90 -8.84
C THR A 29 -5.06 10.06 -7.61
N SER A 30 -6.20 10.69 -7.79
CA SER A 30 -7.26 10.84 -6.79
C SER A 30 -8.56 10.24 -7.30
N ASP A 31 -9.49 9.94 -6.40
CA ASP A 31 -10.86 9.59 -6.81
C ASP A 31 -11.43 10.68 -7.72
N PRO A 32 -12.27 10.32 -8.71
CA PRO A 32 -12.96 11.29 -9.55
C PRO A 32 -13.74 12.31 -8.73
N VAL A 33 -13.81 13.55 -9.23
CA VAL A 33 -14.46 14.67 -8.54
C VAL A 33 -15.89 14.29 -8.12
N GLY A 34 -16.20 14.49 -6.86
CA GLY A 34 -17.54 14.22 -6.28
C GLY A 34 -17.86 12.74 -6.06
N LYS A 35 -16.95 11.82 -6.36
CA LYS A 35 -17.15 10.37 -6.16
C LYS A 35 -16.18 9.84 -5.09
N LYS A 36 -16.64 8.84 -4.34
CA LYS A 36 -15.82 8.05 -3.42
C LYS A 36 -15.93 6.61 -3.83
N LEU A 37 -14.88 6.09 -4.42
CA LEU A 37 -14.89 4.75 -5.01
C LEU A 37 -14.72 3.62 -3.97
N GLY A 38 -14.27 3.97 -2.76
CA GLY A 38 -13.88 2.98 -1.76
C GLY A 38 -12.59 2.25 -2.15
N SER A 39 -12.18 1.26 -1.34
CA SER A 39 -10.90 0.58 -1.58
C SER A 39 -10.89 -0.25 -2.87
N GLY A 40 -11.96 -1.01 -3.16
CA GLY A 40 -12.03 -1.83 -4.36
C GLY A 40 -12.12 -0.99 -5.64
N GLY A 41 -13.08 -0.07 -5.72
CA GLY A 41 -13.22 0.83 -6.86
C GLY A 41 -12.01 1.74 -7.04
N GLY A 42 -11.41 2.24 -5.95
CA GLY A 42 -10.20 3.02 -5.99
C GLY A 42 -8.98 2.23 -6.49
N THR A 43 -8.90 0.92 -6.20
CA THR A 43 -7.86 0.04 -6.78
C THR A 43 -8.01 -0.05 -8.30
N SER A 44 -9.22 -0.35 -8.79
CA SER A 44 -9.50 -0.45 -10.22
C SER A 44 -9.21 0.87 -10.94
N TRP A 45 -9.68 1.98 -10.37
CA TRP A 45 -9.45 3.32 -10.89
C TRP A 45 -7.95 3.67 -10.97
N LEU A 46 -7.19 3.41 -9.92
CA LEU A 46 -5.77 3.70 -9.87
C LEU A 46 -4.98 2.88 -10.90
N LEU A 47 -5.34 1.61 -11.10
CA LEU A 47 -4.74 0.75 -12.13
C LEU A 47 -5.13 1.21 -13.53
N GLU A 48 -6.39 1.57 -13.77
CA GLU A 48 -6.89 2.03 -15.06
C GLU A 48 -6.21 3.34 -15.49
N GLU A 49 -6.14 4.33 -14.60
CA GLU A 49 -5.48 5.60 -14.87
C GLU A 49 -3.98 5.42 -15.20
N CYS A 50 -3.29 4.57 -14.42
CA CYS A 50 -1.89 4.27 -14.68
C CYS A 50 -1.69 3.50 -15.99
N TYR A 51 -2.57 2.55 -16.29
CA TYR A 51 -2.58 1.82 -17.56
C TYR A 51 -2.79 2.75 -18.76
N ASN A 52 -3.74 3.65 -18.67
CA ASN A 52 -4.04 4.62 -19.75
C ASN A 52 -2.84 5.53 -20.04
N GLU A 53 -2.04 5.86 -19.02
CA GLU A 53 -0.87 6.74 -19.18
C GLU A 53 0.38 5.98 -19.65
N TYR A 54 0.58 4.71 -19.23
CA TYR A 54 1.86 4.00 -19.40
C TYR A 54 1.76 2.63 -20.10
N SER A 55 0.66 2.30 -20.76
CA SER A 55 0.49 0.99 -21.41
C SER A 55 1.31 0.82 -22.69
N ASP A 56 1.70 1.92 -23.34
CA ASP A 56 2.42 1.91 -24.63
C ASP A 56 1.75 1.00 -25.69
N GLY A 57 0.42 0.88 -25.66
CA GLY A 57 -0.38 0.07 -26.57
C GLY A 57 -0.47 -1.43 -26.20
N ALA A 58 0.12 -1.86 -25.08
CA ALA A 58 -0.07 -3.22 -24.55
C ALA A 58 -1.50 -3.42 -24.04
N THR A 59 -1.97 -4.66 -24.06
CA THR A 59 -3.21 -5.02 -23.35
C THR A 59 -3.04 -4.86 -21.83
N PHE A 60 -4.16 -4.73 -21.10
CA PHE A 60 -4.09 -4.59 -19.65
C PHE A 60 -3.35 -5.75 -18.96
N GLY A 61 -3.56 -6.98 -19.44
CA GLY A 61 -2.86 -8.17 -18.92
C GLY A 61 -1.36 -8.08 -19.13
N GLU A 62 -0.92 -7.83 -20.36
CA GLU A 62 0.51 -7.69 -20.70
C GLU A 62 1.18 -6.56 -19.92
N TRP A 63 0.49 -5.41 -19.78
CA TRP A 63 0.98 -4.29 -18.99
C TRP A 63 1.10 -4.66 -17.51
N LEU A 64 0.12 -5.39 -16.95
CA LEU A 64 0.12 -5.81 -15.55
C LEU A 64 1.28 -6.78 -15.27
N GLU A 65 1.53 -7.72 -16.18
CA GLU A 65 2.60 -8.73 -16.06
C GLU A 65 4.00 -8.17 -16.28
N LYS A 66 4.13 -7.02 -16.95
CA LYS A 66 5.41 -6.41 -17.31
C LYS A 66 6.28 -6.08 -16.09
N GLU A 67 5.67 -5.69 -14.99
CA GLU A 67 6.40 -5.35 -13.76
C GLU A 67 5.54 -5.47 -12.50
N LYS A 68 6.21 -5.62 -11.35
CA LYS A 68 5.56 -5.62 -10.04
C LYS A 68 5.19 -4.21 -9.59
N ARG A 69 4.04 -4.09 -8.92
CA ARG A 69 3.47 -2.80 -8.46
C ARG A 69 3.07 -2.84 -7.00
N ILE A 70 3.26 -1.70 -6.31
CA ILE A 70 2.79 -1.46 -4.95
C ILE A 70 1.73 -0.37 -5.01
N LEU A 71 0.49 -0.70 -4.64
CA LEU A 71 -0.63 0.23 -4.57
C LEU A 71 -0.87 0.65 -3.12
N LEU A 72 -0.89 1.96 -2.88
CA LEU A 72 -1.14 2.52 -1.56
C LEU A 72 -2.37 3.43 -1.57
N HIS A 73 -3.36 3.06 -0.77
CA HIS A 73 -4.57 3.86 -0.61
C HIS A 73 -4.39 4.91 0.49
N ALA A 74 -4.20 6.16 0.09
CA ALA A 74 -3.97 7.28 0.99
C ALA A 74 -4.93 8.48 0.76
N GLY A 75 -5.97 8.31 -0.05
CA GLY A 75 -6.94 9.34 -0.43
C GLY A 75 -7.96 9.74 0.65
N GLY A 76 -7.89 9.21 1.87
CA GLY A 76 -8.83 9.48 2.94
C GLY A 76 -8.79 10.92 3.48
N GLN A 77 -9.94 11.41 3.95
CA GLN A 77 -10.12 12.82 4.43
C GLN A 77 -9.48 13.13 5.78
N SER A 78 -8.75 12.21 6.40
CA SER A 78 -8.06 12.42 7.69
C SER A 78 -8.92 13.05 8.82
N ARG A 79 -10.23 12.75 8.86
CA ARG A 79 -11.18 13.39 9.77
C ARG A 79 -10.82 13.27 11.26
N ARG A 80 -10.10 12.19 11.64
CA ARG A 80 -9.66 11.96 13.02
C ARG A 80 -8.39 12.72 13.39
N LEU A 81 -7.67 13.24 12.40
CA LEU A 81 -6.44 14.00 12.56
C LEU A 81 -6.47 15.23 11.64
N PRO A 82 -7.32 16.22 11.92
CA PRO A 82 -7.55 17.34 11.01
C PRO A 82 -6.31 18.18 10.75
N GLY A 83 -5.37 18.27 11.70
CA GLY A 83 -4.10 18.97 11.54
C GLY A 83 -3.19 18.38 10.46
N TYR A 84 -3.37 17.10 10.08
CA TYR A 84 -2.62 16.43 9.03
C TYR A 84 -3.44 16.21 7.75
N ALA A 85 -4.67 16.72 7.69
CA ALA A 85 -5.51 16.59 6.51
C ALA A 85 -4.87 17.19 5.23
N PRO A 86 -4.19 18.35 5.29
CA PRO A 86 -3.54 18.92 4.11
C PRO A 86 -2.38 18.10 3.56
N SER A 87 -1.59 17.45 4.44
CA SER A 87 -0.45 16.60 4.03
C SER A 87 -0.84 15.15 3.76
N GLY A 88 -2.10 14.78 3.98
CA GLY A 88 -2.54 13.39 3.92
C GLY A 88 -1.90 12.53 5.01
N LYS A 89 -2.50 11.38 5.32
CA LYS A 89 -2.00 10.51 6.39
C LYS A 89 -0.64 9.89 6.05
N ILE A 90 -0.43 9.57 4.79
CA ILE A 90 0.76 8.85 4.34
C ILE A 90 2.05 9.69 4.49
N LEU A 91 1.94 11.01 4.39
CA LEU A 91 3.04 11.94 4.59
C LEU A 91 3.12 12.50 6.03
N THR A 92 2.39 11.90 6.97
CA THR A 92 2.50 12.28 8.38
C THR A 92 3.94 12.13 8.86
N PRO A 93 4.57 13.21 9.36
CA PRO A 93 5.91 13.14 9.90
C PRO A 93 5.99 12.20 11.09
N VAL A 94 7.04 11.41 11.16
CA VAL A 94 7.29 10.48 12.26
C VAL A 94 8.56 10.93 13.01
N PRO A 95 8.50 11.08 14.35
CA PRO A 95 9.65 11.50 15.12
C PRO A 95 10.87 10.60 14.93
N VAL A 96 12.05 11.21 14.89
CA VAL A 96 13.33 10.50 14.78
C VAL A 96 13.89 10.28 16.18
N PHE A 97 14.13 9.01 16.54
CA PHE A 97 14.69 8.64 17.84
C PHE A 97 16.04 7.91 17.74
N ARG A 98 16.37 7.38 16.56
CA ARG A 98 17.53 6.50 16.38
C ARG A 98 18.19 6.73 15.01
N TRP A 99 19.00 7.76 14.94
CA TRP A 99 19.76 8.12 13.75
C TRP A 99 20.65 6.97 13.23
N GLU A 100 21.26 6.23 14.15
CA GLU A 100 22.11 5.08 13.85
C GLU A 100 21.39 3.93 13.16
N ARG A 101 20.05 3.95 13.15
CA ARG A 101 19.20 2.98 12.45
C ARG A 101 18.62 3.51 11.13
N GLY A 102 19.24 4.55 10.57
CA GLY A 102 18.83 5.11 9.29
C GLY A 102 17.61 6.03 9.34
N GLN A 103 17.15 6.42 10.55
CA GLN A 103 16.09 7.42 10.67
C GLN A 103 16.63 8.81 10.28
N HIS A 104 15.77 9.62 9.65
CA HIS A 104 16.13 10.95 9.16
C HIS A 104 15.01 11.98 9.41
N LEU A 105 15.36 13.28 9.39
CA LEU A 105 14.42 14.37 9.71
C LEU A 105 13.17 14.40 8.80
N GLY A 106 13.34 14.08 7.53
CA GLY A 106 12.24 14.01 6.56
C GLY A 106 11.41 12.73 6.63
N GLN A 107 11.61 11.89 7.63
CA GLN A 107 10.91 10.62 7.80
C GLN A 107 9.41 10.84 7.98
N ASN A 108 8.63 10.16 7.17
CA ASN A 108 7.18 10.15 7.23
C ASN A 108 6.65 8.70 7.22
N LEU A 109 5.34 8.53 7.31
CA LEU A 109 4.75 7.20 7.36
C LEU A 109 5.01 6.40 6.08
N LEU A 110 5.05 7.05 4.90
CA LEU A 110 5.39 6.39 3.63
C LEU A 110 6.80 5.80 3.67
N SER A 111 7.79 6.59 4.07
CA SER A 111 9.19 6.15 4.13
C SER A 111 9.42 5.00 5.13
N LEU A 112 8.56 4.87 6.14
CA LEU A 112 8.62 3.75 7.09
C LEU A 112 7.95 2.48 6.59
N GLN A 113 6.87 2.60 5.81
CA GLN A 113 6.11 1.45 5.29
C GLN A 113 6.78 0.82 4.07
N LEU A 114 7.29 1.65 3.17
CA LEU A 114 7.73 1.25 1.84
C LEU A 114 8.80 0.13 1.85
N PRO A 115 9.83 0.15 2.70
CA PRO A 115 10.84 -0.91 2.71
C PRO A 115 10.28 -2.32 2.97
N LEU A 116 9.24 -2.43 3.80
CA LEU A 116 8.57 -3.71 4.04
C LEU A 116 7.83 -4.18 2.78
N TYR A 117 7.10 -3.29 2.13
CA TYR A 117 6.33 -3.63 0.93
C TYR A 117 7.23 -3.99 -0.25
N GLU A 118 8.32 -3.27 -0.43
CA GLU A 118 9.36 -3.61 -1.41
C GLU A 118 9.99 -4.97 -1.12
N LYS A 119 10.26 -5.27 0.15
CA LYS A 119 10.75 -6.58 0.57
C LYS A 119 9.74 -7.69 0.28
N ILE A 120 8.46 -7.48 0.58
CA ILE A 120 7.38 -8.43 0.26
C ILE A 120 7.40 -8.71 -1.25
N MET A 121 7.37 -7.67 -2.08
CA MET A 121 7.31 -7.83 -3.52
C MET A 121 8.59 -8.43 -4.12
N SER A 122 9.75 -8.20 -3.51
CA SER A 122 11.00 -8.83 -3.92
C SER A 122 11.03 -10.34 -3.66
N LEU A 123 10.31 -10.81 -2.65
CA LEU A 123 10.20 -12.23 -2.27
C LEU A 123 8.98 -12.90 -2.90
N ALA A 124 8.04 -12.13 -3.43
CA ALA A 124 6.82 -12.66 -4.02
C ALA A 124 7.12 -13.46 -5.30
N PRO A 125 6.43 -14.60 -5.52
CA PRO A 125 6.45 -15.30 -6.80
C PRO A 125 6.14 -14.38 -7.98
N ASP A 126 6.63 -14.72 -9.17
CA ASP A 126 6.48 -13.87 -10.36
C ASP A 126 5.02 -13.63 -10.75
N LYS A 127 4.13 -14.56 -10.48
CA LYS A 127 2.69 -14.39 -10.72
C LYS A 127 1.99 -13.39 -9.81
N LEU A 128 2.61 -12.99 -8.70
CA LEU A 128 2.08 -11.97 -7.80
C LEU A 128 2.61 -10.59 -8.21
N HIS A 129 1.92 -9.94 -9.14
CA HIS A 129 2.36 -8.66 -9.71
C HIS A 129 1.98 -7.45 -8.88
N THR A 130 1.00 -7.57 -7.96
CA THR A 130 0.41 -6.40 -7.31
C THR A 130 0.30 -6.60 -5.80
N LEU A 131 0.85 -5.66 -5.03
CA LEU A 131 0.61 -5.51 -3.61
C LEU A 131 -0.33 -4.34 -3.38
N ILE A 132 -1.37 -4.54 -2.57
CA ILE A 132 -2.32 -3.49 -2.19
C ILE A 132 -2.24 -3.29 -0.69
N ALA A 133 -2.02 -2.05 -0.26
CA ALA A 133 -1.94 -1.71 1.16
C ALA A 133 -2.63 -0.38 1.48
N SER A 134 -2.97 -0.20 2.76
CA SER A 134 -3.47 1.08 3.27
C SER A 134 -2.31 2.01 3.60
N GLY A 135 -2.41 3.27 3.21
CA GLY A 135 -1.39 4.28 3.46
C GLY A 135 -1.32 4.77 4.91
N ASP A 136 -2.26 4.39 5.76
CA ASP A 136 -2.32 4.79 7.18
C ASP A 136 -2.02 3.63 8.15
N VAL A 137 -1.42 2.55 7.67
CA VAL A 137 -1.06 1.39 8.47
C VAL A 137 0.46 1.27 8.53
N TYR A 138 1.02 1.12 9.72
CA TYR A 138 2.41 0.76 9.93
C TYR A 138 2.49 -0.67 10.46
N ILE A 139 3.11 -1.54 9.69
CA ILE A 139 3.31 -2.95 10.05
C ILE A 139 4.73 -3.11 10.59
N ARG A 140 4.83 -3.58 11.80
CA ARG A 140 6.10 -3.97 12.42
C ARG A 140 6.12 -5.48 12.58
N SER A 141 7.14 -6.13 12.01
CA SER A 141 7.42 -7.56 12.22
C SER A 141 8.70 -7.71 13.05
N GLU A 142 8.66 -8.57 14.06
CA GLU A 142 9.84 -8.93 14.85
C GLU A 142 10.66 -10.01 14.16
N LYS A 143 10.01 -10.80 13.31
CA LYS A 143 10.67 -11.87 12.54
C LYS A 143 10.91 -11.42 11.11
N PRO A 144 12.07 -11.72 10.53
CA PRO A 144 12.32 -11.43 9.14
C PRO A 144 11.36 -12.21 8.24
N LEU A 145 10.84 -11.55 7.24
CA LEU A 145 10.05 -12.19 6.19
C LEU A 145 10.97 -13.11 5.38
N GLN A 146 10.64 -14.39 5.32
CA GLN A 146 11.47 -15.40 4.66
C GLN A 146 11.00 -15.75 3.26
N SER A 147 9.70 -15.95 3.07
CA SER A 147 9.10 -16.33 1.79
C SER A 147 7.65 -15.88 1.73
N ILE A 148 7.16 -15.74 0.51
CA ILE A 148 5.75 -15.53 0.21
C ILE A 148 5.21 -16.82 -0.41
N PRO A 149 4.06 -17.35 0.05
CA PRO A 149 3.50 -18.58 -0.51
C PRO A 149 3.09 -18.39 -1.98
N GLU A 150 3.19 -19.46 -2.75
CA GLU A 150 2.72 -19.49 -4.11
C GLU A 150 1.20 -19.70 -4.15
N ALA A 151 0.45 -18.61 -4.31
CA ALA A 151 -0.99 -18.58 -4.38
C ALA A 151 -1.44 -17.45 -5.32
N ASP A 152 -2.71 -17.48 -5.76
CA ASP A 152 -3.25 -16.41 -6.62
C ASP A 152 -3.51 -15.13 -5.82
N VAL A 153 -3.84 -15.26 -4.54
CA VAL A 153 -4.04 -14.17 -3.60
C VAL A 153 -3.41 -14.53 -2.27
N VAL A 154 -2.58 -13.63 -1.75
CA VAL A 154 -1.99 -13.72 -0.41
C VAL A 154 -2.46 -12.55 0.42
N CYS A 155 -3.11 -12.83 1.55
CA CYS A 155 -3.58 -11.82 2.47
C CYS A 155 -2.78 -11.87 3.77
N TYR A 156 -2.29 -10.71 4.22
CA TYR A 156 -1.68 -10.58 5.54
C TYR A 156 -2.75 -10.24 6.56
N GLY A 157 -2.95 -11.13 7.50
CA GLY A 157 -3.89 -10.97 8.62
C GLY A 157 -3.16 -10.84 9.95
N LEU A 158 -3.76 -10.12 10.88
CA LEU A 158 -3.31 -10.02 12.26
C LEU A 158 -4.26 -10.81 13.16
N TRP A 159 -3.71 -11.69 14.00
CA TRP A 159 -4.47 -12.36 15.04
C TRP A 159 -4.63 -11.42 16.23
N VAL A 160 -5.87 -11.11 16.56
CA VAL A 160 -6.22 -10.22 17.66
C VAL A 160 -7.32 -10.85 18.52
N ASP A 161 -7.52 -10.31 19.71
CA ASP A 161 -8.65 -10.69 20.55
C ASP A 161 -9.97 -10.44 19.80
N PRO A 162 -10.97 -11.34 19.87
CA PRO A 162 -12.26 -11.17 19.21
C PRO A 162 -12.97 -9.85 19.53
N SER A 163 -12.79 -9.29 20.70
CA SER A 163 -13.35 -7.99 21.08
C SER A 163 -12.79 -6.84 20.24
N LEU A 164 -11.53 -6.89 19.87
CA LEU A 164 -10.88 -5.93 18.98
C LEU A 164 -11.28 -6.15 17.53
N ALA A 165 -11.47 -7.41 17.13
CA ALA A 165 -11.85 -7.77 15.76
C ALA A 165 -13.21 -7.22 15.33
N THR A 166 -14.13 -6.94 16.27
CA THR A 166 -15.47 -6.39 16.00
C THR A 166 -15.45 -5.06 15.26
N HIS A 167 -14.36 -4.32 15.33
CA HIS A 167 -14.19 -3.00 14.69
C HIS A 167 -13.44 -3.04 13.35
N HIS A 168 -13.09 -4.24 12.88
CA HIS A 168 -12.27 -4.43 11.68
C HIS A 168 -12.90 -5.45 10.73
N GLY A 169 -12.47 -5.45 9.48
CA GLY A 169 -12.73 -6.56 8.57
C GLY A 169 -12.00 -7.80 9.04
N VAL A 170 -12.67 -8.95 9.02
CA VAL A 170 -12.10 -10.23 9.48
C VAL A 170 -12.17 -11.28 8.39
N PHE A 171 -11.18 -12.14 8.34
CA PHE A 171 -11.27 -13.38 7.58
C PHE A 171 -12.00 -14.43 8.41
N ALA A 172 -13.05 -15.01 7.86
CA ALA A 172 -13.77 -16.11 8.47
C ALA A 172 -13.54 -17.40 7.68
N SER A 173 -13.35 -18.51 8.38
CA SER A 173 -13.17 -19.82 7.78
C SER A 173 -13.84 -20.89 8.63
N ASP A 174 -14.55 -21.81 8.02
CA ASP A 174 -15.15 -22.97 8.66
C ASP A 174 -14.10 -24.05 9.00
N ARG A 175 -12.84 -23.83 8.64
CA ARG A 175 -11.76 -24.78 8.86
C ARG A 175 -11.32 -24.76 10.32
N LYS A 176 -11.37 -25.93 10.96
CA LYS A 176 -10.83 -26.13 12.32
C LYS A 176 -9.31 -25.94 12.38
N HIS A 177 -8.62 -26.17 11.25
CA HIS A 177 -7.17 -25.99 11.11
C HIS A 177 -6.89 -25.22 9.82
N PRO A 178 -6.45 -23.95 9.87
CA PRO A 178 -6.02 -23.22 8.70
C PRO A 178 -4.84 -23.94 8.04
N ARG A 179 -4.73 -23.87 6.70
CA ARG A 179 -3.59 -24.43 5.96
C ARG A 179 -2.29 -23.74 6.39
N SER A 180 -1.16 -24.41 6.13
CA SER A 180 0.17 -23.84 6.45
C SER A 180 0.45 -22.52 5.75
N GLU A 181 -0.16 -22.30 4.59
CA GLU A 181 -0.08 -21.06 3.83
C GLU A 181 -0.89 -19.92 4.47
N GLU A 182 -1.85 -20.26 5.32
CA GLU A 182 -2.64 -19.31 6.11
C GLU A 182 -1.96 -19.00 7.45
N ARG A 183 -0.71 -19.48 7.66
CA ARG A 183 0.02 -19.29 8.90
C ARG A 183 0.51 -17.86 9.05
N ARG A 184 0.16 -17.34 10.19
CA ARG A 184 0.61 -16.16 10.92
C ARG A 184 1.91 -15.56 10.41
N VAL A 185 1.84 -14.34 9.94
CA VAL A 185 2.91 -13.37 10.11
C VAL A 185 2.68 -12.77 11.51
N GLY A 186 3.24 -13.38 12.51
CA GLY A 186 3.24 -12.90 13.88
C GLY A 186 4.61 -12.42 14.25
#